data_a24884985fc155bfd8f235adfabc112c
#
_entry.id   a24884985fc155bfd8f235adfabc112c
#
_cell.length_a   1.000
_cell.length_b   1.000
_cell.length_c   1.000
_cell.angle_alpha   90.00
_cell.angle_beta   90.00
_cell.angle_gamma   90.00
#
_symmetry.space_group_name_H-M   'P 1'
#
loop_
_entity.id
_entity.type
_entity.pdbx_description
1 polymer ?
#
loop_
_entity_poly.entity_id
_entity_poly.type
_entity_poly.pdbx_seq_one_letter_code
_entity_poly.pdbx_strand_id
1 'polypeptide(L)'
;MALGFASSAAAQNARIERVEPLSWWIGMNTPLQVMFYGENAGALNVAMAEGTEGVRVAGVHRAESPNYLFADIEIAPDAAAGTYRFVLTDDNGDAFSVDYEIAERREGSRERLSFTTADMIYLLMPDRFANGDPSIDETDDTQEEVARHHLSGRHGGDIQGIIDHLDYIAGTGATAVWSTPLLLDDEPFYSYHGYACADYYKIDPRFGTNELYCEYVRQAHARGLKVIMDIVTNHCGMAHWWIKDLPFGDWIHQFDNFTRTNNVFSANMDPNASQYDLRLNEDGWFDVSMPDMNLDNPYVLQYFKQWAVWWIEYADLDGLRVDTYPYNEKVPMSEWCAAVRAEYPNINIVGECWTTSVPQLAYWQGGNNNKDGFDSHLPSIMDFPLQEAIGQAIPTDSVKWGTGMVKIYDVVSHDFVYNDLSKMMIFANNHDTDRLADIVRRNPDRVKIVMTLLATMRGIPQIFAGDEQMFVSADLSQGHGGLRVDFPGGWKGDKFNAFEPSNLKGDAAEVYRHTTRLFNWRKTKPVIHNGRTLHFISRDNTYAYFRYDDTDAVFVFINNSRGAKRIPWENYAEITGSLHEGRDVLTGETVTIDGTTKVGARRSLVVEFKRW
;
A
#
# COMPACT_ATOMS: atom_id res chain seq x y z
N MET A 1 45.73 41.68 -9.89
CA MET A 1 46.19 40.58 -9.04
C MET A 1 45.49 40.68 -7.70
N ALA A 2 44.44 39.94 -7.51
CA ALA A 2 43.88 39.58 -6.21
C ALA A 2 43.01 38.37 -6.48
N LEU A 3 43.66 37.22 -6.62
CA LEU A 3 43.03 35.91 -6.67
C LEU A 3 43.30 35.23 -5.33
N GLY A 4 42.26 34.71 -4.74
CA GLY A 4 42.37 33.63 -3.79
C GLY A 4 42.48 34.04 -2.33
N PHE A 5 41.34 34.07 -1.63
CA PHE A 5 41.21 33.77 -0.19
C PHE A 5 39.71 33.67 0.21
N ALA A 6 38.90 33.08 -0.66
CA ALA A 6 37.51 32.83 -0.31
C ALA A 6 37.22 31.35 0.08
N SER A 7 38.19 30.43 -0.10
CA SER A 7 37.99 29.00 0.17
C SER A 7 38.32 28.56 1.60
N SER A 8 39.17 29.30 2.33
CA SER A 8 39.61 28.91 3.67
C SER A 8 38.60 29.27 4.81
N ALA A 9 37.73 30.22 4.57
CA ALA A 9 36.76 30.62 5.58
C ALA A 9 35.48 29.72 5.61
N ALA A 10 35.16 29.07 4.50
CA ALA A 10 33.98 28.18 4.40
C ALA A 10 34.21 26.81 5.05
N ALA A 11 35.48 26.31 4.98
CA ALA A 11 35.81 24.99 5.54
C ALA A 11 35.91 24.96 7.08
N GLN A 12 36.18 26.11 7.71
CA GLN A 12 36.28 26.23 9.19
C GLN A 12 34.91 26.07 9.91
N ASN A 13 33.81 26.08 9.20
CA ASN A 13 32.44 26.00 9.77
C ASN A 13 31.60 24.82 9.24
N ALA A 14 32.25 23.80 8.66
CA ALA A 14 31.50 22.64 8.16
C ALA A 14 30.85 21.86 9.33
N ARG A 15 29.59 21.50 9.18
CA ARG A 15 28.83 20.76 10.15
C ARG A 15 27.95 19.73 9.47
N ILE A 16 27.89 18.52 9.99
CA ILE A 16 26.92 17.50 9.55
C ILE A 16 25.70 17.51 10.47
N GLU A 17 24.56 17.64 9.88
CA GLU A 17 23.25 17.67 10.54
C GLU A 17 22.46 16.40 10.29
N ARG A 18 22.63 15.77 9.10
CA ARG A 18 21.97 14.55 8.70
C ARG A 18 22.92 13.58 8.00
N VAL A 19 22.66 12.29 8.23
CA VAL A 19 23.31 11.19 7.53
C VAL A 19 22.23 10.18 7.15
N GLU A 20 22.07 9.89 5.87
CA GLU A 20 21.04 8.99 5.36
C GLU A 20 21.60 8.01 4.31
N PRO A 21 21.20 6.72 4.35
CA PRO A 21 20.29 6.10 5.33
C PRO A 21 20.87 6.14 6.76
N LEU A 22 20.00 5.99 7.78
CA LEU A 22 20.40 6.13 9.19
C LEU A 22 21.34 5.02 9.68
N SER A 23 21.31 3.87 9.02
CA SER A 23 22.09 2.65 9.32
C SER A 23 22.07 1.73 8.11
N TRP A 24 22.85 0.64 8.15
CA TRP A 24 22.83 -0.38 7.12
C TRP A 24 23.07 -1.78 7.70
N TRP A 25 23.12 -2.80 6.84
CA TRP A 25 23.33 -4.20 7.23
C TRP A 25 24.39 -4.87 6.37
N ILE A 26 25.09 -5.83 6.97
CA ILE A 26 26.02 -6.70 6.28
C ILE A 26 25.27 -7.65 5.36
N GLY A 27 25.85 -7.94 4.19
CA GLY A 27 25.29 -8.92 3.26
C GLY A 27 24.08 -8.42 2.44
N MET A 28 23.84 -7.11 2.41
CA MET A 28 22.88 -6.51 1.48
C MET A 28 23.45 -6.50 0.06
N ASN A 29 22.59 -6.78 -0.94
CA ASN A 29 22.96 -6.68 -2.35
C ASN A 29 22.80 -5.27 -2.90
N THR A 30 21.92 -4.47 -2.31
CA THR A 30 21.67 -3.08 -2.70
C THR A 30 22.90 -2.24 -2.37
N PRO A 31 23.48 -1.51 -3.35
CA PRO A 31 24.60 -0.63 -3.10
C PRO A 31 24.26 0.42 -2.05
N LEU A 32 25.20 0.72 -1.16
CA LEU A 32 25.04 1.76 -0.15
C LEU A 32 25.72 3.06 -0.62
N GLN A 33 24.94 4.12 -0.72
CA GLN A 33 25.40 5.48 -0.92
C GLN A 33 24.92 6.34 0.25
N VAL A 34 25.84 6.74 1.11
CA VAL A 34 25.53 7.56 2.28
C VAL A 34 25.53 9.03 1.88
N MET A 35 24.41 9.71 2.14
CA MET A 35 24.27 11.15 1.99
C MET A 35 24.61 11.84 3.31
N PHE A 36 25.52 12.80 3.26
CA PHE A 36 25.82 13.71 4.37
C PHE A 36 25.27 15.08 4.01
N TYR A 37 24.49 15.65 4.89
CA TYR A 37 23.94 17.00 4.75
C TYR A 37 24.29 17.87 5.95
N GLY A 38 24.61 19.11 5.69
CA GLY A 38 24.86 20.15 6.66
C GLY A 38 25.71 21.29 6.10
N GLU A 39 25.89 22.34 6.85
CA GLU A 39 26.59 23.54 6.39
C GLU A 39 27.99 23.18 5.85
N ASN A 40 28.25 23.52 4.58
CA ASN A 40 29.49 23.24 3.86
C ASN A 40 29.97 21.76 3.83
N ALA A 41 29.04 20.81 4.00
CA ALA A 41 29.38 19.37 3.95
C ALA A 41 30.09 18.96 2.64
N GLY A 42 29.71 19.58 1.51
CA GLY A 42 30.34 19.35 0.19
C GLY A 42 31.81 19.73 0.09
N ALA A 43 32.33 20.52 1.02
CA ALA A 43 33.78 20.87 1.05
C ALA A 43 34.63 19.80 1.75
N LEU A 44 34.00 18.79 2.38
CA LEU A 44 34.68 17.77 3.16
C LEU A 44 35.16 16.61 2.28
N ASN A 45 36.21 15.92 2.75
CA ASN A 45 36.61 14.60 2.30
C ASN A 45 36.14 13.57 3.32
N VAL A 46 35.68 12.41 2.85
CA VAL A 46 35.20 11.33 3.71
C VAL A 46 36.11 10.12 3.58
N ALA A 47 36.48 9.56 4.70
CA ALA A 47 37.23 8.30 4.79
C ALA A 47 36.73 7.49 6.00
N MET A 48 37.03 6.18 6.01
CA MET A 48 36.87 5.41 7.25
C MET A 48 38.00 5.73 8.22
N ALA A 49 37.71 5.59 9.53
CA ALA A 49 38.75 5.72 10.56
C ALA A 49 39.89 4.75 10.32
N GLU A 50 41.13 5.16 10.71
CA GLU A 50 42.33 4.31 10.57
C GLU A 50 42.13 2.96 11.29
N GLY A 51 42.50 1.87 10.63
CA GLY A 51 42.37 0.51 11.14
C GLY A 51 40.98 -0.11 10.95
N THR A 52 40.09 0.56 10.25
CA THR A 52 38.79 -0.05 9.86
C THR A 52 39.00 -1.20 8.88
N GLU A 53 38.46 -2.38 9.21
CA GLU A 53 38.52 -3.56 8.35
C GLU A 53 37.11 -3.85 7.77
N GLY A 54 37.06 -4.36 6.54
CA GLY A 54 35.84 -4.85 5.89
C GLY A 54 34.87 -3.76 5.38
N VAL A 55 35.08 -2.48 5.70
CA VAL A 55 34.25 -1.37 5.20
C VAL A 55 35.15 -0.26 4.68
N ARG A 56 34.87 0.25 3.47
CA ARG A 56 35.62 1.32 2.86
C ARG A 56 34.74 2.31 2.11
N VAL A 57 35.22 3.56 2.02
CA VAL A 57 34.68 4.56 1.09
C VAL A 57 35.26 4.26 -0.29
N ALA A 58 34.37 3.93 -1.25
CA ALA A 58 34.77 3.58 -2.63
C ALA A 58 34.79 4.81 -3.55
N GLY A 59 33.89 5.77 -3.30
CA GLY A 59 33.78 7.00 -4.06
C GLY A 59 33.16 8.11 -3.22
N VAL A 60 33.44 9.35 -3.59
CA VAL A 60 32.89 10.55 -2.97
C VAL A 60 32.39 11.47 -4.07
N HIS A 61 31.12 11.89 -3.99
CA HIS A 61 30.45 12.72 -4.98
C HIS A 61 29.95 13.99 -4.32
N ARG A 62 30.20 15.13 -4.92
CA ARG A 62 29.74 16.44 -4.47
C ARG A 62 28.48 16.83 -5.23
N ALA A 63 27.49 17.29 -4.51
CA ALA A 63 26.28 17.85 -5.12
C ALA A 63 26.53 19.25 -5.69
N GLU A 64 25.54 19.81 -6.37
CA GLU A 64 25.52 21.21 -6.79
C GLU A 64 25.43 22.16 -5.59
N SER A 65 24.57 21.81 -4.60
CA SER A 65 24.58 22.50 -3.32
C SER A 65 25.85 22.20 -2.54
N PRO A 66 26.52 23.22 -1.97
CA PRO A 66 27.72 23.05 -1.15
C PRO A 66 27.46 22.30 0.17
N ASN A 67 26.19 22.04 0.50
CA ASN A 67 25.76 21.46 1.76
C ASN A 67 25.58 19.94 1.69
N TYR A 68 25.83 19.30 0.54
CA TYR A 68 25.66 17.87 0.36
C TYR A 68 26.92 17.17 -0.11
N LEU A 69 27.11 15.98 0.41
CA LEU A 69 28.16 15.06 0.03
C LEU A 69 27.60 13.64 -0.01
N PHE A 70 27.87 12.89 -1.07
CA PHE A 70 27.49 11.50 -1.19
C PHE A 70 28.73 10.62 -1.15
N ALA A 71 28.70 9.53 -0.39
CA ALA A 71 29.79 8.57 -0.31
C ALA A 71 29.30 7.17 -0.65
N ASP A 72 29.90 6.55 -1.66
CA ASP A 72 29.68 5.15 -1.98
C ASP A 72 30.45 4.28 -1.00
N ILE A 73 29.76 3.38 -0.33
CA ILE A 73 30.32 2.52 0.71
C ILE A 73 30.33 1.07 0.23
N GLU A 74 31.50 0.45 0.28
CA GLU A 74 31.64 -0.98 0.08
C GLU A 74 31.80 -1.70 1.41
N ILE A 75 30.97 -2.73 1.60
CA ILE A 75 30.96 -3.59 2.78
C ILE A 75 31.36 -4.99 2.33
N ALA A 76 32.48 -5.49 2.86
CA ALA A 76 32.95 -6.84 2.55
C ALA A 76 31.98 -7.88 3.15
N PRO A 77 31.79 -9.05 2.51
CA PRO A 77 30.89 -10.08 3.02
C PRO A 77 31.26 -10.64 4.41
N ASP A 78 32.52 -10.48 4.79
CA ASP A 78 33.11 -10.91 6.06
C ASP A 78 33.34 -9.75 7.05
N ALA A 79 32.80 -8.56 6.75
CA ALA A 79 32.84 -7.44 7.68
C ALA A 79 32.10 -7.79 8.97
N ALA A 80 32.59 -7.28 10.10
CA ALA A 80 31.93 -7.49 11.39
C ALA A 80 30.80 -6.47 11.59
N ALA A 81 29.68 -6.86 12.18
CA ALA A 81 28.65 -5.90 12.60
C ALA A 81 29.19 -5.00 13.72
N GLY A 82 28.78 -3.73 13.71
CA GLY A 82 29.19 -2.78 14.72
C GLY A 82 29.06 -1.32 14.29
N THR A 83 29.56 -0.45 15.14
CA THR A 83 29.63 1.00 14.85
C THR A 83 30.91 1.29 14.11
N TYR A 84 30.77 1.76 12.90
CA TYR A 84 31.84 2.24 12.05
C TYR A 84 31.94 3.76 12.16
N ARG A 85 33.14 4.30 11.89
CA ARG A 85 33.36 5.73 12.04
C ARG A 85 33.84 6.33 10.72
N PHE A 86 33.03 7.25 10.18
CA PHE A 86 33.45 8.14 9.11
C PHE A 86 34.28 9.26 9.70
N VAL A 87 35.41 9.56 9.07
CA VAL A 87 36.24 10.72 9.36
C VAL A 87 36.05 11.71 8.22
N LEU A 88 35.54 12.87 8.54
CA LEU A 88 35.29 13.96 7.60
C LEU A 88 36.38 15.03 7.84
N THR A 89 37.10 15.37 6.79
CA THR A 89 38.29 16.25 6.89
C THR A 89 38.14 17.41 5.93
N ASP A 90 38.43 18.60 6.39
CA ASP A 90 38.51 19.79 5.53
C ASP A 90 39.89 19.95 4.87
N ASP A 91 40.03 20.95 4.00
CA ASP A 91 41.29 21.24 3.30
C ASP A 91 42.42 21.71 4.22
N ASN A 92 42.13 22.13 5.45
CA ASN A 92 43.14 22.53 6.44
C ASN A 92 43.66 21.34 7.27
N GLY A 93 43.01 20.18 7.15
CA GLY A 93 43.28 18.98 7.92
C GLY A 93 42.53 18.91 9.23
N ASP A 94 41.58 19.82 9.49
CA ASP A 94 40.70 19.73 10.62
C ASP A 94 39.70 18.61 10.37
N ALA A 95 39.54 17.69 11.32
CA ALA A 95 38.73 16.50 11.17
C ALA A 95 37.72 16.36 12.31
N PHE A 96 36.52 15.88 11.98
CA PHE A 96 35.56 15.38 12.92
C PHE A 96 35.02 14.03 12.47
N SER A 97 34.31 13.33 13.32
CA SER A 97 33.83 11.98 13.00
C SER A 97 32.33 11.83 13.21
N VAL A 98 31.75 10.94 12.41
CA VAL A 98 30.36 10.52 12.49
C VAL A 98 30.33 9.01 12.69
N ASP A 99 29.70 8.56 13.73
CA ASP A 99 29.48 7.14 13.98
C ASP A 99 28.30 6.66 13.13
N TYR A 100 28.44 5.46 12.51
CA TYR A 100 27.47 4.88 11.62
C TYR A 100 27.31 3.39 11.93
N GLU A 101 26.08 2.93 12.15
CA GLU A 101 25.81 1.55 12.48
C GLU A 101 25.68 0.69 11.21
N ILE A 102 26.42 -0.41 11.16
CA ILE A 102 26.25 -1.50 10.20
C ILE A 102 25.92 -2.76 11.01
N ALA A 103 24.64 -3.12 11.01
CA ALA A 103 24.11 -4.21 11.82
C ALA A 103 24.28 -5.57 11.15
N GLU A 104 24.16 -6.64 11.94
CA GLU A 104 23.95 -8.00 11.41
C GLU A 104 22.57 -8.08 10.75
N ARG A 105 22.52 -8.62 9.54
CA ARG A 105 21.25 -8.89 8.88
C ARG A 105 20.55 -10.06 9.57
N ARG A 106 19.24 -9.96 9.81
CA ARG A 106 18.47 -11.06 10.41
C ARG A 106 18.52 -12.31 9.54
N GLU A 107 18.71 -13.47 10.17
CA GLU A 107 18.67 -14.76 9.49
C GLU A 107 17.33 -14.95 8.76
N GLY A 108 17.37 -15.30 7.48
CA GLY A 108 16.19 -15.53 6.64
C GLY A 108 15.46 -14.25 6.20
N SER A 109 15.96 -13.06 6.51
CA SER A 109 15.26 -11.80 6.14
C SER A 109 15.13 -11.62 4.64
N ARG A 110 16.11 -12.11 3.86
CA ARG A 110 16.07 -12.07 2.41
C ARG A 110 14.95 -12.93 1.82
N GLU A 111 14.70 -14.09 2.41
CA GLU A 111 13.71 -15.08 1.98
C GLU A 111 12.35 -14.85 2.62
N ARG A 112 12.13 -13.72 3.30
CA ARG A 112 10.86 -13.39 3.97
C ARG A 112 9.66 -13.65 3.07
N LEU A 113 8.60 -14.19 3.65
CA LEU A 113 7.34 -14.39 2.96
C LEU A 113 6.52 -13.11 3.00
N SER A 114 5.91 -12.77 1.87
CA SER A 114 5.07 -11.59 1.73
C SER A 114 3.58 -11.96 1.74
N PHE A 115 2.73 -10.96 1.52
CA PHE A 115 1.29 -11.16 1.39
C PHE A 115 0.93 -11.78 0.03
N THR A 116 -0.07 -12.65 0.04
CA THR A 116 -0.49 -13.48 -1.10
C THR A 116 -2.01 -13.62 -1.16
N THR A 117 -2.51 -14.43 -2.07
CA THR A 117 -3.95 -14.81 -2.13
C THR A 117 -4.47 -15.49 -0.87
N ALA A 118 -3.61 -15.99 0.00
CA ALA A 118 -4.02 -16.53 1.30
C ALA A 118 -4.42 -15.43 2.29
N ASP A 119 -4.00 -14.21 2.03
CA ASP A 119 -4.20 -13.10 2.92
C ASP A 119 -5.50 -12.33 2.64
N MET A 120 -5.96 -11.61 3.63
CA MET A 120 -6.94 -10.54 3.55
C MET A 120 -6.33 -9.28 4.18
N ILE A 121 -6.28 -8.22 3.39
CA ILE A 121 -5.69 -6.95 3.78
C ILE A 121 -6.76 -6.08 4.44
N TYR A 122 -6.47 -5.61 5.65
CA TYR A 122 -7.26 -4.62 6.36
C TYR A 122 -6.59 -3.25 6.18
N LEU A 123 -7.19 -2.40 5.33
CA LEU A 123 -6.75 -1.03 5.13
C LEU A 123 -7.29 -0.16 6.25
N LEU A 124 -6.45 0.65 6.89
CA LEU A 124 -6.86 1.65 7.86
C LEU A 124 -6.10 2.97 7.67
N MET A 125 -6.70 4.05 8.16
CA MET A 125 -6.04 5.35 8.30
C MET A 125 -5.68 5.55 9.76
N PRO A 126 -4.39 5.66 10.13
CA PRO A 126 -3.97 5.78 11.53
C PRO A 126 -4.65 6.91 12.27
N ASP A 127 -4.65 8.11 11.68
CA ASP A 127 -5.29 9.30 12.25
C ASP A 127 -6.79 9.13 12.56
N ARG A 128 -7.48 8.20 11.88
CA ARG A 128 -8.94 7.97 11.99
C ARG A 128 -9.28 6.66 12.70
N PHE A 129 -8.29 5.90 13.13
CA PHE A 129 -8.52 4.57 13.69
C PHE A 129 -8.67 4.59 15.21
N ALA A 130 -7.62 4.96 15.94
CA ALA A 130 -7.68 5.09 17.39
C ALA A 130 -6.54 5.97 17.91
N ASN A 131 -6.82 6.77 18.94
CA ASN A 131 -5.86 7.57 19.67
C ASN A 131 -5.42 6.79 20.94
N GLY A 132 -4.26 6.16 20.86
CA GLY A 132 -3.69 5.37 21.96
C GLY A 132 -2.85 6.21 22.91
N ASP A 133 -2.22 7.27 22.41
CA ASP A 133 -1.40 8.19 23.21
C ASP A 133 -1.73 9.66 22.94
N PRO A 134 -2.73 10.23 23.61
CA PRO A 134 -3.09 11.64 23.44
C PRO A 134 -1.99 12.65 23.77
N SER A 135 -0.88 12.23 24.35
CA SER A 135 0.22 13.13 24.69
C SER A 135 1.07 13.53 23.48
N ILE A 136 0.93 12.81 22.36
CA ILE A 136 1.65 13.07 21.12
C ILE A 136 0.78 13.69 20.01
N ASP A 137 -0.48 13.99 20.29
CA ASP A 137 -1.42 14.58 19.30
C ASP A 137 -0.87 15.86 18.66
N GLU A 138 -0.09 16.62 19.43
CA GLU A 138 0.55 17.87 19.02
C GLU A 138 2.02 17.87 19.46
N THR A 139 2.90 18.41 18.64
CA THR A 139 4.33 18.56 18.96
C THR A 139 4.82 19.95 18.56
N ASP A 140 5.82 20.48 19.29
CA ASP A 140 6.38 21.80 19.02
C ASP A 140 7.03 21.91 17.61
N ASP A 141 7.39 20.77 17.02
CA ASP A 141 8.13 20.68 15.74
C ASP A 141 7.23 20.47 14.52
N THR A 142 5.90 20.39 14.70
CA THR A 142 4.95 20.16 13.57
C THR A 142 3.92 21.28 13.46
N GLN A 143 3.43 21.52 12.21
CA GLN A 143 2.65 22.69 11.90
C GLN A 143 1.15 22.51 12.15
N GLU A 144 0.54 21.40 11.76
CA GLU A 144 -0.90 21.19 11.88
C GLU A 144 -1.25 20.64 13.26
N GLU A 145 -2.11 21.38 13.99
CA GLU A 145 -2.66 21.00 15.29
C GLU A 145 -3.82 20.00 15.14
N VAL A 146 -4.14 19.30 16.24
CA VAL A 146 -5.29 18.38 16.27
C VAL A 146 -6.61 19.15 16.20
N ALA A 147 -7.51 18.72 15.32
CA ALA A 147 -8.80 19.38 15.07
C ALA A 147 -9.90 18.36 14.75
N ARG A 148 -10.15 17.41 15.67
CA ARG A 148 -11.11 16.30 15.46
C ARG A 148 -12.52 16.72 15.04
N HIS A 149 -12.91 17.97 15.29
CA HIS A 149 -14.19 18.52 14.85
C HIS A 149 -14.21 18.93 13.37
N HIS A 150 -13.06 18.96 12.71
CA HIS A 150 -12.91 19.33 11.31
C HIS A 150 -12.61 18.09 10.47
N LEU A 151 -13.51 17.73 9.56
CA LEU A 151 -13.44 16.47 8.80
C LEU A 151 -12.11 16.26 8.03
N SER A 152 -11.44 17.33 7.66
CA SER A 152 -10.15 17.31 6.97
C SER A 152 -8.96 17.70 7.86
N GLY A 153 -9.15 17.89 9.15
CA GLY A 153 -8.08 18.11 10.13
C GLY A 153 -7.51 16.82 10.69
N ARG A 154 -6.46 16.92 11.48
CA ARG A 154 -5.93 15.78 12.24
C ARG A 154 -6.89 15.43 13.39
N HIS A 155 -7.08 14.14 13.64
CA HIS A 155 -7.95 13.64 14.69
C HIS A 155 -7.19 12.99 15.85
N GLY A 156 -5.87 12.74 15.69
CA GLY A 156 -4.98 12.26 16.73
C GLY A 156 -4.95 10.75 16.90
N GLY A 157 -5.43 9.96 15.94
CA GLY A 157 -5.17 8.53 15.93
C GLY A 157 -3.68 8.24 15.65
N ASP A 158 -3.13 7.17 16.22
CA ASP A 158 -1.70 6.91 16.28
C ASP A 158 -1.33 5.41 16.20
N ILE A 159 -0.04 5.10 16.19
CA ILE A 159 0.48 3.72 16.15
C ILE A 159 0.10 2.95 17.41
N GLN A 160 0.10 3.60 18.59
CA GLN A 160 -0.31 2.94 19.82
C GLN A 160 -1.78 2.51 19.76
N GLY A 161 -2.65 3.35 19.18
CA GLY A 161 -4.05 3.01 18.96
C GLY A 161 -4.24 1.83 18.00
N ILE A 162 -3.37 1.70 16.98
CA ILE A 162 -3.37 0.50 16.12
C ILE A 162 -2.95 -0.73 16.95
N ILE A 163 -1.88 -0.64 17.73
CA ILE A 163 -1.39 -1.73 18.59
C ILE A 163 -2.48 -2.22 19.53
N ASP A 164 -3.18 -1.31 20.18
CA ASP A 164 -4.23 -1.61 21.16
C ASP A 164 -5.42 -2.38 20.54
N HIS A 165 -5.60 -2.27 19.23
CA HIS A 165 -6.72 -2.90 18.51
C HIS A 165 -6.32 -3.99 17.49
N LEU A 166 -5.08 -4.49 17.52
CA LEU A 166 -4.63 -5.58 16.64
C LEU A 166 -5.46 -6.87 16.81
N ASP A 167 -5.93 -7.15 18.02
CA ASP A 167 -6.79 -8.32 18.27
C ASP A 167 -8.16 -8.17 17.59
N TYR A 168 -8.72 -6.97 17.54
CA TYR A 168 -9.93 -6.67 16.77
C TYR A 168 -9.67 -6.91 15.27
N ILE A 169 -8.59 -6.35 14.73
CA ILE A 169 -8.23 -6.51 13.31
C ILE A 169 -8.09 -8.00 12.95
N ALA A 170 -7.32 -8.77 13.73
CA ALA A 170 -7.15 -10.21 13.51
C ALA A 170 -8.47 -10.97 13.60
N GLY A 171 -9.37 -10.55 14.50
CA GLY A 171 -10.71 -11.10 14.71
C GLY A 171 -11.64 -10.94 13.50
N THR A 172 -11.44 -9.88 12.67
CA THR A 172 -12.23 -9.68 11.44
C THR A 172 -11.98 -10.77 10.39
N GLY A 173 -10.87 -11.49 10.51
CA GLY A 173 -10.38 -12.44 9.51
C GLY A 173 -9.20 -11.90 8.71
N ALA A 174 -8.72 -10.69 9.02
CA ALA A 174 -7.51 -10.13 8.44
C ALA A 174 -6.27 -10.97 8.75
N THR A 175 -5.32 -10.95 7.82
CA THR A 175 -4.00 -11.56 7.94
C THR A 175 -2.90 -10.60 7.50
N ALA A 176 -3.28 -9.41 7.04
CA ALA A 176 -2.37 -8.32 6.74
C ALA A 176 -3.03 -6.98 7.08
N VAL A 177 -2.22 -6.02 7.48
CA VAL A 177 -2.63 -4.62 7.71
C VAL A 177 -1.88 -3.73 6.72
N TRP A 178 -2.60 -2.85 6.08
CA TRP A 178 -2.08 -1.74 5.31
C TRP A 178 -2.61 -0.45 5.95
N SER A 179 -1.71 0.36 6.50
CA SER A 179 -2.02 1.73 6.93
C SER A 179 -1.66 2.73 5.84
N THR A 180 -2.42 3.83 5.72
CA THR A 180 -1.93 4.99 4.96
C THR A 180 -0.60 5.47 5.52
N PRO A 181 0.20 6.30 4.80
CA PRO A 181 1.57 6.60 5.20
C PRO A 181 1.69 7.10 6.63
N LEU A 182 2.73 6.63 7.32
CA LEU A 182 3.06 7.00 8.70
C LEU A 182 4.32 7.87 8.80
N LEU A 183 5.01 8.10 7.68
CA LEU A 183 6.17 8.99 7.64
C LEU A 183 5.73 10.43 7.90
N LEU A 184 6.67 11.25 8.37
CA LEU A 184 6.41 12.65 8.70
C LEU A 184 5.77 13.38 7.51
N ASP A 185 4.59 13.93 7.74
CA ASP A 185 3.90 14.86 6.86
C ASP A 185 3.70 16.17 7.64
N ASP A 186 4.51 17.18 7.33
CA ASP A 186 4.50 18.45 8.07
C ASP A 186 3.86 19.60 7.27
N GLU A 187 2.92 19.27 6.39
CA GLU A 187 2.12 20.30 5.74
C GLU A 187 1.21 21.00 6.76
N PRO A 188 0.98 22.32 6.61
CA PRO A 188 0.17 23.10 7.56
C PRO A 188 -1.32 22.75 7.55
N PHE A 189 -1.76 21.98 6.53
CA PHE A 189 -3.14 21.52 6.36
C PHE A 189 -3.15 20.13 5.74
N TYR A 190 -4.11 19.30 6.15
CA TYR A 190 -4.35 17.96 5.61
C TYR A 190 -3.24 16.94 5.90
N SER A 191 -2.27 17.23 6.76
CA SER A 191 -1.16 16.32 7.05
C SER A 191 -1.59 14.97 7.66
N TYR A 192 -2.86 14.85 8.07
CA TYR A 192 -3.43 13.62 8.61
C TYR A 192 -3.36 12.42 7.66
N HIS A 193 -3.26 12.67 6.35
CA HIS A 193 -3.25 11.59 5.36
C HIS A 193 -1.86 10.98 5.13
N GLY A 194 -0.77 11.71 5.40
CA GLY A 194 0.60 11.22 5.33
C GLY A 194 1.23 11.20 3.94
N TYR A 195 0.54 11.62 2.88
CA TYR A 195 1.05 11.50 1.51
C TYR A 195 2.02 12.60 1.09
N ALA A 196 2.10 13.73 1.82
CA ALA A 196 3.07 14.80 1.57
C ALA A 196 4.30 14.62 2.48
N CYS A 197 5.14 13.64 2.18
CA CYS A 197 6.26 13.24 3.02
C CYS A 197 7.28 14.37 3.20
N ALA A 198 7.59 14.71 4.45
CA ALA A 198 8.56 15.73 4.84
C ALA A 198 9.88 15.15 5.36
N ASP A 199 9.94 13.87 5.68
CA ASP A 199 11.17 13.15 6.06
C ASP A 199 10.99 11.64 5.81
N TYR A 200 11.79 11.10 4.89
CA TYR A 200 11.67 9.71 4.45
C TYR A 200 12.18 8.66 5.44
N TYR A 201 12.96 9.06 6.46
CA TYR A 201 13.51 8.14 7.47
C TYR A 201 12.90 8.33 8.87
N LYS A 202 11.84 9.14 8.98
CA LYS A 202 11.22 9.48 10.25
C LYS A 202 9.72 9.22 10.25
N ILE A 203 9.24 8.42 11.19
CA ILE A 203 7.81 8.34 11.51
C ILE A 203 7.34 9.72 12.02
N ASP A 204 6.14 10.13 11.62
CA ASP A 204 5.51 11.37 12.12
C ASP A 204 5.41 11.30 13.65
N PRO A 205 5.99 12.26 14.39
CA PRO A 205 5.99 12.21 15.85
C PRO A 205 4.58 12.23 16.46
N ARG A 206 3.58 12.68 15.72
CA ARG A 206 2.16 12.62 16.12
C ARG A 206 1.54 11.23 15.90
N PHE A 207 2.22 10.33 15.18
CA PHE A 207 1.89 8.92 15.10
C PHE A 207 2.76 8.05 16.02
N GLY A 208 3.97 8.51 16.38
CA GLY A 208 4.90 7.78 17.23
C GLY A 208 6.36 7.94 16.83
N THR A 209 7.14 6.88 17.02
CA THR A 209 8.57 6.82 16.68
C THR A 209 8.89 5.66 15.75
N ASN A 210 10.10 5.67 15.17
CA ASN A 210 10.59 4.55 14.38
C ASN A 210 10.60 3.24 15.18
N GLU A 211 10.97 3.30 16.45
CA GLU A 211 11.01 2.15 17.37
C GLU A 211 9.59 1.64 17.68
N LEU A 212 8.63 2.55 17.88
CA LEU A 212 7.23 2.17 18.09
C LEU A 212 6.63 1.52 16.83
N TYR A 213 7.06 1.97 15.64
CA TYR A 213 6.67 1.32 14.40
C TYR A 213 7.21 -0.11 14.30
N CYS A 214 8.47 -0.35 14.68
CA CYS A 214 9.02 -1.71 14.78
C CYS A 214 8.25 -2.56 15.80
N GLU A 215 7.89 -1.98 16.95
CA GLU A 215 7.08 -2.67 17.96
C GLU A 215 5.68 -3.02 17.44
N TYR A 216 5.05 -2.12 16.69
CA TYR A 216 3.78 -2.39 16.01
C TYR A 216 3.90 -3.60 15.07
N VAL A 217 4.91 -3.63 14.21
CA VAL A 217 5.13 -4.75 13.28
C VAL A 217 5.35 -6.06 14.05
N ARG A 218 6.18 -6.04 15.09
CA ARG A 218 6.43 -7.20 15.95
C ARG A 218 5.15 -7.72 16.61
N GLN A 219 4.28 -6.82 17.10
CA GLN A 219 3.01 -7.19 17.72
C GLN A 219 1.99 -7.69 16.71
N ALA A 220 1.97 -7.14 15.50
CA ALA A 220 1.17 -7.64 14.39
C ALA A 220 1.58 -9.07 14.01
N HIS A 221 2.87 -9.32 13.85
CA HIS A 221 3.41 -10.66 13.56
C HIS A 221 3.04 -11.68 14.66
N ALA A 222 3.09 -11.30 15.93
CA ALA A 222 2.68 -12.15 17.05
C ALA A 222 1.21 -12.60 16.98
N ARG A 223 0.38 -11.88 16.21
CA ARG A 223 -1.04 -12.20 15.95
C ARG A 223 -1.29 -12.80 14.57
N GLY A 224 -0.23 -13.11 13.83
CA GLY A 224 -0.32 -13.63 12.47
C GLY A 224 -0.77 -12.59 11.43
N LEU A 225 -0.56 -11.32 11.73
CA LEU A 225 -0.83 -10.20 10.82
C LEU A 225 0.48 -9.77 10.16
N LYS A 226 0.52 -9.71 8.86
CA LYS A 226 1.57 -9.09 8.05
C LYS A 226 1.39 -7.58 8.04
N VAL A 227 2.46 -6.83 7.81
CA VAL A 227 2.41 -5.37 7.72
C VAL A 227 2.89 -4.90 6.34
N ILE A 228 2.06 -4.12 5.68
CA ILE A 228 2.31 -3.52 4.38
C ILE A 228 2.49 -2.02 4.60
N MET A 229 3.64 -1.50 4.24
CA MET A 229 3.92 -0.06 4.31
C MET A 229 3.42 0.64 3.05
N ASP A 230 2.69 1.73 3.22
CA ASP A 230 2.33 2.64 2.14
C ASP A 230 3.48 3.62 1.90
N ILE A 231 3.98 3.68 0.68
CA ILE A 231 5.13 4.51 0.31
C ILE A 231 4.80 5.39 -0.90
N VAL A 232 5.40 6.56 -0.91
CA VAL A 232 5.27 7.56 -1.97
C VAL A 232 6.62 7.81 -2.59
N THR A 233 6.80 7.47 -3.86
CA THR A 233 8.04 7.70 -4.62
C THR A 233 7.92 8.86 -5.59
N ASN A 234 6.68 9.17 -6.02
CA ASN A 234 6.38 10.16 -7.05
C ASN A 234 6.66 11.60 -6.59
N HIS A 235 6.37 11.93 -5.36
CA HIS A 235 6.47 13.30 -4.85
C HIS A 235 6.88 13.31 -3.38
N CYS A 236 7.44 14.42 -2.92
CA CYS A 236 7.59 14.73 -1.49
C CYS A 236 6.59 15.82 -1.07
N GLY A 237 6.58 16.20 0.20
CA GLY A 237 5.84 17.37 0.69
C GLY A 237 6.61 18.68 0.46
N MET A 238 5.92 19.81 0.33
CA MET A 238 6.54 21.14 0.33
C MET A 238 7.24 21.45 1.66
N ALA A 239 6.82 20.82 2.75
CA ALA A 239 7.48 20.93 4.04
C ALA A 239 8.75 20.07 4.15
N HIS A 240 9.08 19.27 3.14
CA HIS A 240 10.29 18.45 3.17
C HIS A 240 11.53 19.34 3.28
N TRP A 241 12.47 18.95 4.14
CA TRP A 241 13.67 19.73 4.40
C TRP A 241 14.53 19.96 3.14
N TRP A 242 14.48 19.10 2.13
CA TRP A 242 15.12 19.30 0.81
C TRP A 242 14.65 20.56 0.10
N ILE A 243 13.37 20.96 0.26
CA ILE A 243 12.82 22.11 -0.48
C ILE A 243 13.54 23.42 -0.12
N LYS A 244 14.14 23.49 1.07
CA LYS A 244 14.94 24.63 1.50
C LYS A 244 16.32 24.69 0.85
N ASP A 245 16.84 23.51 0.47
CA ASP A 245 18.18 23.35 -0.10
C ASP A 245 18.25 22.01 -0.84
N LEU A 246 18.03 22.02 -2.15
CA LEU A 246 18.07 20.81 -2.98
C LEU A 246 19.52 20.38 -3.21
N PRO A 247 19.84 19.07 -3.19
CA PRO A 247 21.18 18.58 -3.55
C PRO A 247 21.62 18.98 -4.97
N PHE A 248 20.71 18.80 -5.92
CA PHE A 248 20.87 19.14 -7.34
C PHE A 248 19.68 19.94 -7.82
N GLY A 249 19.86 20.80 -8.81
CA GLY A 249 18.79 21.60 -9.40
C GLY A 249 17.67 20.75 -10.03
N ASP A 250 17.98 19.52 -10.41
CA ASP A 250 17.07 18.52 -10.97
C ASP A 250 16.67 17.39 -9.97
N TRP A 251 16.78 17.63 -8.67
CA TRP A 251 16.34 16.71 -7.62
C TRP A 251 14.82 16.49 -7.63
N ILE A 252 14.09 17.56 -7.93
CA ILE A 252 12.66 17.61 -8.22
C ILE A 252 12.45 18.25 -9.58
N HIS A 253 11.35 17.95 -10.25
CA HIS A 253 10.98 18.70 -11.45
C HIS A 253 10.54 20.12 -11.08
N GLN A 254 11.20 21.11 -11.70
CA GLN A 254 10.97 22.52 -11.42
C GLN A 254 10.35 23.21 -12.63
N PHE A 255 9.41 24.13 -12.37
CA PHE A 255 8.72 24.92 -13.37
C PHE A 255 8.72 26.40 -12.99
N ASP A 256 8.64 27.31 -13.96
CA ASP A 256 8.53 28.76 -13.71
C ASP A 256 7.27 29.11 -12.89
N ASN A 257 6.23 28.32 -13.00
CA ASN A 257 4.99 28.42 -12.23
C ASN A 257 4.51 27.01 -11.91
N PHE A 258 3.69 26.87 -10.86
CA PHE A 258 3.08 25.59 -10.52
C PHE A 258 2.46 24.94 -11.76
N THR A 259 2.94 23.76 -12.09
CA THR A 259 2.50 22.95 -13.23
C THR A 259 2.06 21.59 -12.71
N ARG A 260 0.76 21.35 -12.76
CA ARG A 260 0.17 20.11 -12.30
C ARG A 260 0.29 19.01 -13.34
N THR A 261 0.51 17.77 -12.92
CA THR A 261 0.38 16.61 -13.81
C THR A 261 -0.98 16.59 -14.53
N ASN A 262 -1.01 16.13 -15.76
CA ASN A 262 -2.28 16.00 -16.51
C ASN A 262 -3.15 14.84 -16.00
N ASN A 263 -2.63 13.99 -15.10
CA ASN A 263 -3.30 12.81 -14.55
C ASN A 263 -3.75 11.78 -15.62
N VAL A 264 -3.04 11.70 -16.74
CA VAL A 264 -3.39 10.82 -17.88
C VAL A 264 -2.25 9.86 -18.19
N PHE A 265 -1.94 8.99 -17.23
CA PHE A 265 -0.84 8.02 -17.34
C PHE A 265 -1.02 6.98 -18.47
N SER A 266 -2.16 6.96 -19.15
CA SER A 266 -2.30 6.19 -20.41
C SER A 266 -1.36 6.68 -21.52
N ALA A 267 -0.82 7.90 -21.42
CA ALA A 267 0.24 8.41 -22.30
C ALA A 267 1.49 7.51 -22.25
N ASN A 268 1.79 6.89 -21.12
CA ASN A 268 2.94 5.99 -20.95
C ASN A 268 2.92 4.74 -21.85
N MET A 269 1.75 4.32 -22.29
CA MET A 269 1.56 3.12 -23.11
C MET A 269 1.07 3.42 -24.53
N ASP A 270 0.68 4.66 -24.81
CA ASP A 270 0.23 5.08 -26.14
C ASP A 270 1.46 5.38 -27.03
N PRO A 271 1.72 4.56 -28.09
CA PRO A 271 2.88 4.79 -28.97
C PRO A 271 2.76 6.08 -29.79
N ASN A 272 1.61 6.73 -29.80
CA ASN A 272 1.34 7.98 -30.52
C ASN A 272 1.17 9.18 -29.58
N ALA A 273 1.36 9.01 -28.28
CA ALA A 273 1.29 10.11 -27.33
C ALA A 273 2.35 11.18 -27.66
N SER A 274 1.99 12.45 -27.49
CA SER A 274 2.96 13.52 -27.61
C SER A 274 3.97 13.46 -26.47
N GLN A 275 5.23 13.81 -26.76
CA GLN A 275 6.24 13.92 -25.71
C GLN A 275 5.91 15.02 -24.69
N TYR A 276 5.13 16.01 -25.09
CA TYR A 276 4.64 17.05 -24.18
C TYR A 276 3.67 16.47 -23.14
N ASP A 277 2.67 15.69 -23.58
CA ASP A 277 1.69 15.10 -22.67
C ASP A 277 2.30 14.01 -21.79
N LEU A 278 3.23 13.22 -22.34
CA LEU A 278 3.97 12.21 -21.56
C LEU A 278 4.75 12.87 -20.42
N ARG A 279 5.58 13.87 -20.75
CA ARG A 279 6.34 14.61 -19.74
C ARG A 279 5.45 15.34 -18.74
N LEU A 280 4.34 15.93 -19.20
CA LEU A 280 3.42 16.57 -18.26
C LEU A 280 2.77 15.58 -17.29
N ASN A 281 2.61 14.32 -17.69
CA ASN A 281 2.18 13.26 -16.78
C ASN A 281 3.26 12.90 -15.76
N GLU A 282 4.51 12.70 -16.21
CA GLU A 282 5.61 12.20 -15.39
C GLU A 282 6.28 13.31 -14.57
N ASP A 283 6.48 14.49 -15.14
CA ASP A 283 7.24 15.59 -14.50
C ASP A 283 6.32 16.56 -13.72
N GLY A 284 5.01 16.58 -14.01
CA GLY A 284 4.07 17.52 -13.40
C GLY A 284 3.79 17.21 -11.93
N TRP A 285 3.79 18.24 -11.09
CA TRP A 285 3.52 18.07 -9.66
C TRP A 285 2.14 17.48 -9.39
N PHE A 286 2.04 16.57 -8.44
CA PHE A 286 0.77 15.94 -8.08
C PHE A 286 -0.21 16.95 -7.48
N ASP A 287 0.27 17.78 -6.57
CA ASP A 287 -0.48 18.94 -6.04
C ASP A 287 0.50 20.10 -5.75
N VAL A 288 -0.05 21.28 -5.43
CA VAL A 288 0.76 22.46 -5.07
C VAL A 288 1.66 22.20 -3.86
N SER A 289 1.26 21.34 -2.95
CA SER A 289 2.03 20.90 -1.78
C SER A 289 2.83 19.62 -2.01
N MET A 290 2.82 19.07 -3.24
CA MET A 290 3.43 17.78 -3.56
C MET A 290 4.32 17.91 -4.81
N PRO A 291 5.54 18.50 -4.65
CA PRO A 291 6.51 18.63 -5.74
C PRO A 291 7.00 17.25 -6.20
N ASP A 292 7.09 17.12 -7.51
CA ASP A 292 7.43 15.88 -8.19
C ASP A 292 8.91 15.55 -8.07
N MET A 293 9.24 14.30 -7.73
CA MET A 293 10.60 13.80 -7.58
C MET A 293 11.14 13.31 -8.92
N ASN A 294 12.30 13.74 -9.32
CA ASN A 294 12.93 13.33 -10.58
C ASN A 294 13.70 12.01 -10.41
N LEU A 295 13.08 10.88 -10.73
CA LEU A 295 13.75 9.57 -10.67
C LEU A 295 14.75 9.33 -11.80
N ASP A 296 14.74 10.13 -12.86
CA ASP A 296 15.79 10.10 -13.88
C ASP A 296 17.15 10.61 -13.33
N ASN A 297 17.14 11.37 -12.23
CA ASN A 297 18.36 11.68 -11.49
C ASN A 297 18.88 10.43 -10.75
N PRO A 298 20.09 9.93 -11.05
CA PRO A 298 20.60 8.68 -10.49
C PRO A 298 20.75 8.68 -8.97
N TYR A 299 20.97 9.86 -8.37
CA TYR A 299 21.05 9.97 -6.91
C TYR A 299 19.67 9.87 -6.25
N VAL A 300 18.63 10.44 -6.85
CA VAL A 300 17.24 10.27 -6.40
C VAL A 300 16.82 8.81 -6.49
N LEU A 301 17.06 8.17 -7.63
CA LEU A 301 16.73 6.77 -7.82
C LEU A 301 17.46 5.85 -6.83
N GLN A 302 18.78 6.09 -6.61
CA GLN A 302 19.57 5.34 -5.63
C GLN A 302 19.05 5.57 -4.20
N TYR A 303 18.72 6.80 -3.86
CA TYR A 303 18.13 7.13 -2.57
C TYR A 303 16.84 6.34 -2.32
N PHE A 304 15.91 6.31 -3.27
CA PHE A 304 14.66 5.58 -3.12
C PHE A 304 14.83 4.05 -3.13
N LYS A 305 15.79 3.50 -3.88
CA LYS A 305 16.13 2.07 -3.83
C LYS A 305 16.56 1.65 -2.43
N GLN A 306 17.50 2.36 -1.85
CA GLN A 306 18.02 2.04 -0.51
C GLN A 306 17.05 2.40 0.61
N TRP A 307 16.24 3.46 0.46
CA TRP A 307 15.20 3.82 1.41
C TRP A 307 14.13 2.72 1.57
N ALA A 308 13.61 2.19 0.47
CA ALA A 308 12.64 1.10 0.52
C ALA A 308 13.24 -0.17 1.17
N VAL A 309 14.46 -0.53 0.79
CA VAL A 309 15.20 -1.66 1.36
C VAL A 309 15.47 -1.45 2.86
N TRP A 310 15.81 -0.22 3.26
CA TRP A 310 16.04 0.13 4.66
C TRP A 310 14.79 -0.09 5.52
N TRP A 311 13.63 0.41 5.11
CA TRP A 311 12.38 0.20 5.86
C TRP A 311 11.98 -1.26 5.93
N ILE A 312 12.14 -2.02 4.84
CA ILE A 312 11.84 -3.45 4.82
C ILE A 312 12.69 -4.20 5.85
N GLU A 313 13.99 -3.91 5.92
CA GLU A 313 14.91 -4.57 6.85
C GLU A 313 14.75 -4.06 8.27
N TYR A 314 14.66 -2.73 8.46
CA TYR A 314 14.57 -2.08 9.76
C TYR A 314 13.31 -2.49 10.53
N ALA A 315 12.16 -2.41 9.87
CA ALA A 315 10.88 -2.67 10.51
C ALA A 315 10.34 -4.09 10.31
N ASP A 316 11.03 -4.97 9.56
CA ASP A 316 10.57 -6.33 9.23
C ASP A 316 9.27 -6.37 8.43
N LEU A 317 9.15 -5.52 7.42
CA LEU A 317 7.93 -5.40 6.63
C LEU A 317 7.68 -6.63 5.75
N ASP A 318 6.40 -6.93 5.52
CA ASP A 318 5.96 -8.05 4.67
C ASP A 318 5.61 -7.62 3.25
N GLY A 319 5.55 -6.34 2.97
CA GLY A 319 5.25 -5.83 1.65
C GLY A 319 5.15 -4.32 1.58
N LEU A 320 4.99 -3.82 0.36
CA LEU A 320 4.84 -2.40 0.08
C LEU A 320 3.57 -2.15 -0.74
N ARG A 321 2.90 -1.02 -0.48
CA ARG A 321 1.95 -0.41 -1.42
C ARG A 321 2.58 0.88 -1.93
N VAL A 322 2.63 1.06 -3.23
CA VAL A 322 3.21 2.25 -3.86
C VAL A 322 2.10 3.14 -4.37
N ASP A 323 2.04 4.32 -3.79
CA ASP A 323 1.11 5.37 -4.17
C ASP A 323 1.41 5.89 -5.57
N THR A 324 0.38 6.28 -6.32
CA THR A 324 0.50 6.96 -7.62
C THR A 324 1.55 6.36 -8.57
N TYR A 325 1.70 5.02 -8.57
CA TYR A 325 2.78 4.31 -9.28
C TYR A 325 3.01 4.78 -10.73
N PRO A 326 1.99 4.97 -11.59
CA PRO A 326 2.18 5.33 -13.01
C PRO A 326 2.51 6.81 -13.27
N TYR A 327 2.60 7.62 -12.23
CA TYR A 327 2.97 9.03 -12.38
C TYR A 327 4.48 9.23 -12.31
N ASN A 328 5.21 8.28 -11.74
CA ASN A 328 6.67 8.26 -11.80
C ASN A 328 7.18 7.99 -13.23
N GLU A 329 8.42 8.38 -13.52
CA GLU A 329 9.09 7.97 -14.74
C GLU A 329 9.18 6.44 -14.81
N LYS A 330 8.60 5.88 -15.85
CA LYS A 330 8.33 4.44 -15.89
C LYS A 330 9.58 3.56 -15.89
N VAL A 331 10.68 4.00 -16.52
CA VAL A 331 11.91 3.20 -16.60
C VAL A 331 12.65 3.18 -15.27
N PRO A 332 12.98 4.33 -14.64
CA PRO A 332 13.56 4.35 -13.28
C PRO A 332 12.70 3.60 -12.26
N MET A 333 11.36 3.73 -12.34
CA MET A 333 10.47 3.03 -11.40
C MET A 333 10.48 1.51 -11.60
N SER A 334 10.64 1.04 -12.85
CA SER A 334 10.87 -0.38 -13.13
C SER A 334 12.19 -0.86 -12.53
N GLU A 335 13.27 -0.07 -12.65
CA GLU A 335 14.58 -0.38 -12.04
C GLU A 335 14.51 -0.41 -10.51
N TRP A 336 13.77 0.53 -9.91
CA TRP A 336 13.51 0.55 -8.47
C TRP A 336 12.83 -0.76 -8.03
N CYS A 337 11.76 -1.15 -8.72
CA CYS A 337 11.02 -2.36 -8.41
C CYS A 337 11.88 -3.62 -8.56
N ALA A 338 12.69 -3.69 -9.63
CA ALA A 338 13.62 -4.78 -9.86
C ALA A 338 14.70 -4.86 -8.76
N ALA A 339 15.23 -3.72 -8.29
CA ALA A 339 16.24 -3.65 -7.24
C ALA A 339 15.70 -4.14 -5.90
N VAL A 340 14.51 -3.67 -5.47
CA VAL A 340 13.87 -4.12 -4.23
C VAL A 340 13.61 -5.63 -4.27
N ARG A 341 13.14 -6.17 -5.41
CA ARG A 341 12.92 -7.61 -5.58
C ARG A 341 14.20 -8.43 -5.70
N ALA A 342 15.29 -7.86 -6.19
CA ALA A 342 16.59 -8.52 -6.16
C ALA A 342 17.11 -8.69 -4.73
N GLU A 343 16.84 -7.71 -3.86
CA GLU A 343 17.15 -7.79 -2.43
C GLU A 343 16.24 -8.78 -1.71
N TYR A 344 14.91 -8.73 -1.97
CA TYR A 344 13.90 -9.59 -1.34
C TYR A 344 13.06 -10.31 -2.40
N PRO A 345 13.49 -11.49 -2.89
CA PRO A 345 12.86 -12.15 -4.05
C PRO A 345 11.38 -12.48 -3.90
N ASN A 346 10.92 -12.69 -2.67
CA ASN A 346 9.52 -13.04 -2.38
C ASN A 346 8.65 -11.84 -1.99
N ILE A 347 9.25 -10.64 -1.87
CA ILE A 347 8.48 -9.45 -1.47
C ILE A 347 7.37 -9.15 -2.50
N ASN A 348 6.19 -8.86 -2.02
CA ASN A 348 5.11 -8.39 -2.85
C ASN A 348 5.01 -6.86 -2.73
N ILE A 349 4.92 -6.22 -3.87
CA ILE A 349 4.75 -4.78 -4.02
C ILE A 349 3.47 -4.60 -4.82
N VAL A 350 2.52 -3.84 -4.30
CA VAL A 350 1.30 -3.51 -5.01
C VAL A 350 1.32 -2.03 -5.41
N GLY A 351 1.21 -1.77 -6.71
CA GLY A 351 1.15 -0.40 -7.24
C GLY A 351 -0.29 0.08 -7.38
N GLU A 352 -0.52 1.32 -6.99
CA GLU A 352 -1.75 2.00 -7.33
C GLU A 352 -1.70 2.51 -8.77
N CYS A 353 -2.43 1.83 -9.65
CA CYS A 353 -2.59 2.21 -11.04
C CYS A 353 -4.08 2.47 -11.28
N TRP A 354 -4.54 3.68 -10.96
CA TRP A 354 -5.97 4.01 -10.95
C TRP A 354 -6.53 4.16 -12.36
N THR A 355 -6.92 3.04 -12.96
CA THR A 355 -7.63 2.99 -14.23
C THR A 355 -8.69 1.91 -14.22
N THR A 356 -9.83 2.17 -14.84
CA THR A 356 -10.90 1.19 -15.01
C THR A 356 -10.78 0.42 -16.32
N SER A 357 -9.74 0.69 -17.10
CA SER A 357 -9.42 -0.01 -18.34
C SER A 357 -8.53 -1.22 -18.06
N VAL A 358 -9.06 -2.42 -18.28
CA VAL A 358 -8.32 -3.68 -18.10
C VAL A 358 -6.98 -3.71 -18.87
N PRO A 359 -6.91 -3.35 -20.18
CA PRO A 359 -5.63 -3.35 -20.87
C PRO A 359 -4.61 -2.36 -20.32
N GLN A 360 -5.07 -1.18 -19.87
CA GLN A 360 -4.19 -0.19 -19.27
C GLN A 360 -3.66 -0.65 -17.92
N LEU A 361 -4.50 -1.28 -17.11
CA LEU A 361 -4.07 -1.83 -15.83
C LEU A 361 -3.08 -2.98 -16.01
N ALA A 362 -3.37 -3.90 -16.93
CA ALA A 362 -2.51 -5.05 -17.21
C ALA A 362 -1.11 -4.66 -17.68
N TYR A 363 -0.97 -3.53 -18.39
CA TYR A 363 0.31 -3.00 -18.84
C TYR A 363 1.31 -2.82 -17.67
N TRP A 364 0.82 -2.44 -16.50
CA TRP A 364 1.64 -2.17 -15.32
C TRP A 364 1.98 -3.42 -14.49
N GLN A 365 1.38 -4.58 -14.79
CA GLN A 365 1.76 -5.81 -14.08
C GLN A 365 3.06 -6.37 -14.65
N GLY A 366 4.04 -6.61 -13.76
CA GLY A 366 5.33 -7.16 -14.12
C GLY A 366 5.25 -8.53 -14.78
N GLY A 367 6.13 -8.78 -15.74
CA GLY A 367 6.15 -10.00 -16.55
C GLY A 367 5.05 -10.08 -17.60
N ASN A 368 4.24 -9.04 -17.79
CA ASN A 368 3.27 -9.01 -18.87
C ASN A 368 3.95 -8.79 -20.24
N ASN A 369 3.40 -9.38 -21.29
CA ASN A 369 3.96 -9.28 -22.63
C ASN A 369 3.50 -8.00 -23.33
N ASN A 370 4.03 -6.86 -22.91
CA ASN A 370 3.74 -5.56 -23.50
C ASN A 370 4.39 -5.43 -24.89
N LYS A 371 3.68 -4.82 -25.83
CA LYS A 371 4.14 -4.73 -27.24
C LYS A 371 5.35 -3.83 -27.43
N ASP A 372 5.57 -2.87 -26.55
CA ASP A 372 6.74 -1.98 -26.52
C ASP A 372 7.94 -2.61 -25.80
N GLY A 373 7.78 -3.81 -25.26
CA GLY A 373 8.81 -4.53 -24.50
C GLY A 373 9.03 -4.03 -23.09
N PHE A 374 8.21 -3.08 -22.60
CA PHE A 374 8.31 -2.59 -21.23
C PHE A 374 7.87 -3.66 -20.22
N ASP A 375 8.68 -3.87 -19.18
CA ASP A 375 8.35 -4.64 -17.98
C ASP A 375 8.50 -3.75 -16.74
N SER A 376 7.44 -3.54 -16.01
CA SER A 376 7.45 -2.73 -14.79
C SER A 376 8.15 -3.43 -13.62
N HIS A 377 8.34 -4.74 -13.69
CA HIS A 377 8.76 -5.61 -12.57
C HIS A 377 7.84 -5.55 -11.34
N LEU A 378 6.72 -4.84 -11.42
CA LEU A 378 5.73 -4.67 -10.35
C LEU A 378 4.90 -5.95 -10.18
N PRO A 379 4.98 -6.69 -9.06
CA PRO A 379 4.28 -7.96 -8.94
C PRO A 379 2.77 -7.80 -8.93
N SER A 380 2.25 -6.87 -8.12
CA SER A 380 0.82 -6.73 -7.85
C SER A 380 0.29 -5.35 -8.23
N ILE A 381 -0.96 -5.33 -8.65
CA ILE A 381 -1.70 -4.13 -9.03
C ILE A 381 -3.09 -4.14 -8.38
N MET A 382 -3.64 -2.95 -8.13
CA MET A 382 -5.00 -2.78 -7.57
C MET A 382 -6.05 -2.91 -8.67
N ASP A 383 -7.04 -3.79 -8.48
CA ASP A 383 -8.06 -4.13 -9.49
C ASP A 383 -9.19 -3.08 -9.54
N PHE A 384 -8.88 -1.88 -9.99
CA PHE A 384 -9.86 -0.81 -10.19
C PHE A 384 -10.97 -1.15 -11.19
N PRO A 385 -10.72 -1.91 -12.29
CA PRO A 385 -11.81 -2.36 -13.16
C PRO A 385 -12.87 -3.19 -12.44
N LEU A 386 -12.44 -4.11 -11.54
CA LEU A 386 -13.36 -4.91 -10.75
C LEU A 386 -14.07 -4.06 -9.69
N GLN A 387 -13.37 -3.14 -9.05
CA GLN A 387 -13.93 -2.20 -8.07
C GLN A 387 -15.07 -1.38 -8.71
N GLU A 388 -14.85 -0.78 -9.88
CA GLU A 388 -15.87 -0.03 -10.60
C GLU A 388 -17.05 -0.93 -11.02
N ALA A 389 -16.78 -2.14 -11.52
CA ALA A 389 -17.81 -3.09 -11.91
C ALA A 389 -18.70 -3.48 -10.72
N ILE A 390 -18.13 -3.69 -9.53
CA ILE A 390 -18.88 -3.94 -8.28
C ILE A 390 -19.77 -2.73 -7.96
N GLY A 391 -19.19 -1.52 -7.99
CA GLY A 391 -19.91 -0.27 -7.73
C GLY A 391 -21.10 -0.03 -8.68
N GLN A 392 -20.98 -0.46 -9.93
CA GLN A 392 -22.04 -0.34 -10.93
C GLN A 392 -23.07 -1.48 -10.84
N ALA A 393 -22.63 -2.71 -10.55
CA ALA A 393 -23.47 -3.89 -10.57
C ALA A 393 -24.41 -4.00 -9.35
N ILE A 394 -23.83 -3.85 -8.15
CA ILE A 394 -24.51 -4.17 -6.90
C ILE A 394 -25.70 -3.23 -6.60
N PRO A 395 -25.61 -1.90 -6.78
CA PRO A 395 -26.76 -1.02 -6.55
C PRO A 395 -27.86 -1.14 -7.61
N THR A 396 -27.67 -1.92 -8.68
CA THR A 396 -28.61 -2.04 -9.79
C THR A 396 -29.72 -3.06 -9.48
N ASP A 397 -30.95 -2.60 -9.42
CA ASP A 397 -32.15 -3.43 -9.21
C ASP A 397 -32.81 -3.90 -10.50
N SER A 398 -32.93 -3.01 -11.48
CA SER A 398 -33.59 -3.27 -12.75
C SER A 398 -32.56 -3.53 -13.82
N VAL A 399 -32.43 -4.78 -14.24
CA VAL A 399 -31.44 -5.20 -15.22
C VAL A 399 -31.92 -4.85 -16.63
N LYS A 400 -31.08 -4.14 -17.34
CA LYS A 400 -31.15 -3.89 -18.78
C LYS A 400 -29.92 -4.51 -19.45
N TRP A 401 -29.87 -4.48 -20.75
CA TRP A 401 -28.68 -4.90 -21.51
C TRP A 401 -27.41 -4.21 -20.96
N GLY A 402 -26.40 -5.01 -20.61
CA GLY A 402 -25.12 -4.51 -20.11
C GLY A 402 -25.14 -3.92 -18.68
N THR A 403 -26.17 -4.19 -17.86
CA THR A 403 -26.26 -3.69 -16.47
C THR A 403 -26.45 -4.82 -15.45
N GLY A 404 -26.21 -4.52 -14.16
CA GLY A 404 -26.29 -5.49 -13.08
C GLY A 404 -25.07 -6.42 -13.05
N MET A 405 -25.24 -7.63 -12.56
CA MET A 405 -24.15 -8.58 -12.31
C MET A 405 -23.32 -8.95 -13.55
N VAL A 406 -23.84 -8.70 -14.77
CA VAL A 406 -23.06 -8.90 -15.99
C VAL A 406 -21.82 -8.01 -16.05
N LYS A 407 -21.82 -6.84 -15.42
CA LYS A 407 -20.67 -5.95 -15.35
C LYS A 407 -19.45 -6.62 -14.68
N ILE A 408 -19.69 -7.38 -13.61
CA ILE A 408 -18.62 -8.13 -12.94
C ILE A 408 -18.12 -9.24 -13.86
N TYR A 409 -19.03 -9.98 -14.49
CA TYR A 409 -18.66 -11.02 -15.46
C TYR A 409 -17.84 -10.46 -16.63
N ASP A 410 -18.24 -9.32 -17.18
CA ASP A 410 -17.55 -8.67 -18.29
C ASP A 410 -16.08 -8.35 -17.93
N VAL A 411 -15.83 -7.82 -16.71
CA VAL A 411 -14.47 -7.53 -16.25
C VAL A 411 -13.66 -8.81 -16.07
N VAL A 412 -14.17 -9.79 -15.31
CA VAL A 412 -13.39 -11.01 -15.05
C VAL A 412 -13.24 -11.90 -16.30
N SER A 413 -14.06 -11.71 -17.32
CA SER A 413 -13.87 -12.38 -18.61
C SER A 413 -12.60 -11.91 -19.35
N HIS A 414 -11.99 -10.80 -18.93
CA HIS A 414 -10.73 -10.28 -19.43
C HIS A 414 -9.51 -10.73 -18.60
N ASP A 415 -9.69 -11.62 -17.63
CA ASP A 415 -8.60 -12.11 -16.77
C ASP A 415 -7.40 -12.67 -17.55
N PHE A 416 -7.62 -13.12 -18.80
CA PHE A 416 -6.57 -13.61 -19.72
C PHE A 416 -5.55 -12.54 -20.12
N VAL A 417 -5.81 -11.26 -19.89
CA VAL A 417 -4.91 -10.15 -20.25
C VAL A 417 -3.79 -9.97 -19.22
N TYR A 418 -4.04 -10.38 -17.96
CA TYR A 418 -3.09 -10.24 -16.86
C TYR A 418 -2.06 -11.38 -16.87
N ASN A 419 -0.83 -11.05 -16.46
CA ASN A 419 0.24 -12.06 -16.34
C ASN A 419 -0.03 -13.03 -15.18
N ASP A 420 -0.45 -12.52 -14.01
CA ASP A 420 -0.68 -13.31 -12.80
C ASP A 420 -1.89 -12.81 -12.00
N LEU A 421 -2.98 -13.57 -12.07
CA LEU A 421 -4.21 -13.25 -11.34
C LEU A 421 -4.08 -13.39 -9.82
N SER A 422 -3.12 -14.16 -9.33
CA SER A 422 -2.85 -14.29 -7.90
C SER A 422 -2.26 -13.02 -7.29
N LYS A 423 -1.81 -12.10 -8.13
CA LYS A 423 -1.20 -10.82 -7.78
C LYS A 423 -2.16 -9.63 -7.93
N MET A 424 -3.43 -9.87 -8.25
CA MET A 424 -4.44 -8.82 -8.31
C MET A 424 -4.94 -8.51 -6.89
N MET A 425 -4.77 -7.29 -6.41
CA MET A 425 -5.40 -6.84 -5.16
C MET A 425 -6.83 -6.38 -5.46
N ILE A 426 -7.81 -7.16 -5.02
CA ILE A 426 -9.24 -6.90 -5.25
C ILE A 426 -9.86 -6.16 -4.06
N PHE A 427 -10.69 -5.18 -4.37
CA PHE A 427 -11.35 -4.34 -3.36
C PHE A 427 -12.66 -3.77 -3.91
N ALA A 428 -13.49 -3.24 -3.05
CA ALA A 428 -14.74 -2.59 -3.43
C ALA A 428 -14.71 -1.07 -3.21
N ASN A 429 -13.89 -0.63 -2.28
CA ASN A 429 -13.59 0.76 -1.97
C ASN A 429 -12.28 0.86 -1.17
N ASN A 430 -11.78 2.07 -1.06
CA ASN A 430 -10.62 2.41 -0.25
C ASN A 430 -10.81 3.80 0.41
N HIS A 431 -9.74 4.37 0.94
CA HIS A 431 -9.76 5.69 1.59
C HIS A 431 -9.92 6.88 0.63
N ASP A 432 -9.90 6.65 -0.69
CA ASP A 432 -10.04 7.68 -1.75
C ASP A 432 -11.36 7.57 -2.51
N THR A 433 -12.14 6.51 -2.26
CA THR A 433 -13.43 6.29 -2.90
C THR A 433 -14.58 6.36 -1.89
N ASP A 434 -15.81 6.46 -2.37
CA ASP A 434 -16.99 6.44 -1.50
C ASP A 434 -17.00 5.19 -0.60
N ARG A 435 -17.55 5.32 0.60
CA ARG A 435 -17.73 4.19 1.52
C ARG A 435 -18.59 3.11 0.90
N LEU A 436 -18.24 1.84 1.10
CA LEU A 436 -18.98 0.70 0.56
C LEU A 436 -20.48 0.79 0.84
N ALA A 437 -20.86 1.12 2.07
CA ALA A 437 -22.26 1.24 2.44
C ALA A 437 -23.00 2.31 1.61
N ASP A 438 -22.36 3.45 1.33
CA ASP A 438 -22.96 4.51 0.50
C ASP A 438 -23.06 4.07 -0.97
N ILE A 439 -22.01 3.45 -1.54
CA ILE A 439 -22.01 2.87 -2.89
C ILE A 439 -23.21 1.95 -3.09
N VAL A 440 -23.49 1.08 -2.12
CA VAL A 440 -24.59 0.09 -2.22
C VAL A 440 -25.91 0.59 -1.63
N ARG A 441 -26.03 1.93 -1.45
CA ARG A 441 -27.25 2.60 -0.96
C ARG A 441 -27.68 2.16 0.44
N ARG A 442 -26.70 1.99 1.32
CA ARG A 442 -26.88 1.62 2.74
C ARG A 442 -27.70 0.34 2.94
N ASN A 443 -27.61 -0.57 2.00
CA ASN A 443 -28.34 -1.85 2.06
C ASN A 443 -27.43 -2.96 2.60
N PRO A 444 -27.71 -3.52 3.80
CA PRO A 444 -26.84 -4.52 4.45
C PRO A 444 -26.71 -5.82 3.64
N ASP A 445 -27.75 -6.24 2.93
CA ASP A 445 -27.69 -7.45 2.11
C ASP A 445 -26.75 -7.27 0.91
N ARG A 446 -26.67 -6.06 0.36
CA ARG A 446 -25.71 -5.73 -0.70
C ARG A 446 -24.28 -5.66 -0.20
N VAL A 447 -24.06 -5.10 1.00
CA VAL A 447 -22.71 -5.16 1.63
C VAL A 447 -22.30 -6.61 1.82
N LYS A 448 -23.17 -7.47 2.34
CA LYS A 448 -22.90 -8.92 2.49
C LYS A 448 -22.59 -9.61 1.16
N ILE A 449 -23.24 -9.24 0.06
CA ILE A 449 -22.90 -9.74 -1.28
C ILE A 449 -21.48 -9.33 -1.68
N VAL A 450 -21.09 -8.06 -1.48
CA VAL A 450 -19.76 -7.57 -1.80
C VAL A 450 -18.70 -8.29 -0.96
N MET A 451 -18.92 -8.44 0.34
CA MET A 451 -18.01 -9.20 1.21
C MET A 451 -17.87 -10.66 0.77
N THR A 452 -18.98 -11.27 0.27
CA THR A 452 -18.91 -12.62 -0.31
C THR A 452 -18.04 -12.67 -1.56
N LEU A 453 -18.19 -11.70 -2.47
CA LEU A 453 -17.36 -11.61 -3.67
C LEU A 453 -15.88 -11.47 -3.31
N LEU A 454 -15.54 -10.52 -2.45
CA LEU A 454 -14.14 -10.30 -2.01
C LEU A 454 -13.56 -11.54 -1.31
N ALA A 455 -14.33 -12.23 -0.49
CA ALA A 455 -13.85 -13.42 0.21
C ALA A 455 -13.64 -14.65 -0.69
N THR A 456 -14.27 -14.70 -1.87
CA THR A 456 -14.32 -15.93 -2.67
C THR A 456 -13.81 -15.81 -4.10
N MET A 457 -13.64 -14.60 -4.64
CA MET A 457 -13.06 -14.39 -5.97
C MET A 457 -11.54 -14.61 -5.97
N ARG A 458 -10.96 -14.63 -7.15
CA ARG A 458 -9.51 -14.67 -7.36
C ARG A 458 -8.84 -13.39 -6.85
N GLY A 459 -7.56 -13.46 -6.49
CA GLY A 459 -6.78 -12.32 -6.06
C GLY A 459 -6.66 -12.19 -4.53
N ILE A 460 -6.12 -11.07 -4.10
CA ILE A 460 -5.83 -10.72 -2.71
C ILE A 460 -6.88 -9.71 -2.25
N PRO A 461 -7.85 -10.09 -1.41
CA PRO A 461 -8.90 -9.18 -0.98
C PRO A 461 -8.40 -8.10 -0.02
N GLN A 462 -8.88 -6.87 -0.20
CA GLN A 462 -8.72 -5.75 0.70
C GLN A 462 -10.09 -5.23 1.11
N ILE A 463 -10.27 -4.93 2.40
CA ILE A 463 -11.40 -4.16 2.94
C ILE A 463 -10.91 -2.90 3.63
N PHE A 464 -11.72 -1.85 3.64
CA PHE A 464 -11.42 -0.61 4.36
C PHE A 464 -12.08 -0.61 5.74
N ALA A 465 -11.33 -0.22 6.77
CA ALA A 465 -11.76 -0.21 8.17
C ALA A 465 -13.15 0.39 8.35
N GLY A 466 -14.04 -0.37 8.98
CA GLY A 466 -15.44 -0.02 9.19
C GLY A 466 -16.42 -0.53 8.13
N ASP A 467 -15.97 -1.03 6.97
CA ASP A 467 -16.87 -1.60 5.98
C ASP A 467 -17.56 -2.87 6.51
N GLU A 468 -16.86 -3.63 7.35
CA GLU A 468 -17.40 -4.79 8.07
C GLU A 468 -18.51 -4.43 9.06
N GLN A 469 -18.68 -3.14 9.35
CA GLN A 469 -19.70 -2.59 10.25
C GLN A 469 -20.63 -1.58 9.56
N MET A 470 -20.58 -1.49 8.23
CA MET A 470 -21.40 -0.57 7.45
C MET A 470 -21.14 0.91 7.71
N PHE A 471 -19.88 1.31 7.90
CA PHE A 471 -19.57 2.72 8.02
C PHE A 471 -19.99 3.49 6.77
N VAL A 472 -20.54 4.67 7.00
CA VAL A 472 -21.00 5.61 5.97
C VAL A 472 -20.18 6.89 6.03
N SER A 473 -20.12 7.61 4.94
CA SER A 473 -19.50 8.94 4.90
C SER A 473 -20.21 9.91 5.84
N ALA A 474 -19.44 10.75 6.51
CA ALA A 474 -20.00 11.80 7.37
C ALA A 474 -20.70 12.86 6.53
N ASP A 475 -20.06 13.28 5.43
CA ASP A 475 -20.58 14.27 4.49
C ASP A 475 -19.94 14.09 3.11
N LEU A 476 -20.68 13.58 2.14
CA LEU A 476 -20.20 13.37 0.76
C LEU A 476 -19.81 14.67 0.05
N SER A 477 -20.28 15.84 0.51
CA SER A 477 -19.92 17.13 -0.07
C SER A 477 -18.54 17.63 0.36
N GLN A 478 -17.94 17.03 1.38
CA GLN A 478 -16.63 17.41 1.94
C GLN A 478 -15.46 16.62 1.34
N GLY A 479 -15.67 15.94 0.22
CA GLY A 479 -14.63 15.16 -0.45
C GLY A 479 -14.01 14.12 0.48
N HIS A 480 -12.70 13.95 0.42
CA HIS A 480 -11.98 12.94 1.18
C HIS A 480 -12.18 13.04 2.71
N GLY A 481 -12.23 14.25 3.27
CA GLY A 481 -12.51 14.43 4.70
C GLY A 481 -13.84 13.79 5.13
N GLY A 482 -14.87 13.88 4.28
CA GLY A 482 -16.17 13.29 4.55
C GLY A 482 -16.21 11.76 4.46
N LEU A 483 -15.31 11.16 3.67
CA LEU A 483 -15.21 9.69 3.50
C LEU A 483 -14.45 9.02 4.65
N ARG A 484 -13.46 9.73 5.21
CA ARG A 484 -12.44 9.25 6.15
C ARG A 484 -12.89 9.46 7.59
N VAL A 485 -13.96 8.74 7.97
CA VAL A 485 -14.59 8.87 9.29
C VAL A 485 -13.79 8.15 10.38
N ASP A 486 -13.90 8.65 11.60
CA ASP A 486 -13.34 8.01 12.79
C ASP A 486 -13.93 6.63 13.05
N PHE A 487 -13.12 5.73 13.61
CA PHE A 487 -13.59 4.47 14.15
C PHE A 487 -14.15 4.70 15.57
N PRO A 488 -15.45 4.53 15.81
CA PRO A 488 -16.06 4.86 17.09
C PRO A 488 -15.52 3.99 18.23
N GLY A 489 -15.12 4.60 19.32
CA GLY A 489 -14.47 3.95 20.45
C GLY A 489 -12.95 4.10 20.44
N GLY A 490 -12.38 4.69 19.39
CA GLY A 490 -10.96 4.97 19.28
C GLY A 490 -10.48 6.15 20.14
N TRP A 491 -11.38 6.99 20.65
CA TRP A 491 -11.02 8.14 21.46
C TRP A 491 -11.64 8.10 22.84
N LYS A 492 -10.89 8.57 23.83
CA LYS A 492 -11.40 8.72 25.20
C LYS A 492 -12.65 9.60 25.21
N GLY A 493 -13.75 9.04 25.71
CA GLY A 493 -15.04 9.75 25.80
C GLY A 493 -16.03 9.45 24.68
N ASP A 494 -15.65 8.64 23.70
CA ASP A 494 -16.59 8.13 22.72
C ASP A 494 -17.72 7.35 23.41
N LYS A 495 -18.97 7.63 23.01
CA LYS A 495 -20.15 7.04 23.65
C LYS A 495 -20.42 5.59 23.23
N PHE A 496 -19.82 5.16 22.14
CA PHE A 496 -19.97 3.85 21.53
C PHE A 496 -18.60 3.31 21.20
N ASN A 497 -18.33 2.06 21.53
CA ASN A 497 -17.11 1.37 21.18
C ASN A 497 -17.41 0.29 20.12
N ALA A 498 -17.00 0.56 18.89
CA ALA A 498 -17.17 -0.33 17.74
C ALA A 498 -16.11 -1.44 17.69
N PHE A 499 -15.02 -1.33 18.45
CA PHE A 499 -14.02 -2.40 18.60
C PHE A 499 -14.54 -3.58 19.43
N GLU A 500 -15.66 -3.41 20.13
CA GLU A 500 -16.32 -4.46 20.88
C GLU A 500 -17.49 -5.02 20.07
N PRO A 501 -17.37 -6.15 19.38
CA PRO A 501 -18.44 -6.70 18.51
C PRO A 501 -19.77 -6.96 19.22
N SER A 502 -19.72 -7.18 20.53
CA SER A 502 -20.93 -7.35 21.37
C SER A 502 -21.79 -6.08 21.46
N ASN A 503 -21.24 -4.91 21.19
CA ASN A 503 -21.95 -3.63 21.17
C ASN A 503 -22.74 -3.43 19.86
N LEU A 504 -22.37 -4.12 18.78
CA LEU A 504 -22.99 -3.98 17.47
C LEU A 504 -24.43 -4.48 17.50
N LYS A 505 -25.33 -3.78 16.81
CA LYS A 505 -26.76 -4.11 16.71
C LYS A 505 -27.26 -3.96 15.28
N GLY A 506 -28.39 -4.62 14.99
CA GLY A 506 -29.07 -4.50 13.70
C GLY A 506 -28.16 -4.87 12.52
N ASP A 507 -28.20 -4.05 11.48
CA ASP A 507 -27.49 -4.28 10.22
C ASP A 507 -25.98 -4.36 10.39
N ALA A 508 -25.38 -3.52 11.23
CA ALA A 508 -23.95 -3.54 11.51
C ALA A 508 -23.51 -4.89 12.13
N ALA A 509 -24.27 -5.42 13.09
CA ALA A 509 -24.00 -6.72 13.70
C ALA A 509 -24.16 -7.87 12.69
N GLU A 510 -25.12 -7.78 11.78
CA GLU A 510 -25.33 -8.80 10.74
C GLU A 510 -24.18 -8.82 9.73
N VAL A 511 -23.79 -7.65 9.24
CA VAL A 511 -22.69 -7.49 8.27
C VAL A 511 -21.38 -7.92 8.91
N TYR A 512 -21.10 -7.51 10.14
CA TYR A 512 -19.90 -7.93 10.88
C TYR A 512 -19.81 -9.46 10.99
N ARG A 513 -20.88 -10.12 11.46
CA ARG A 513 -20.91 -11.59 11.58
C ARG A 513 -20.73 -12.30 10.23
N HIS A 514 -21.33 -11.78 9.17
CA HIS A 514 -21.19 -12.32 7.82
C HIS A 514 -19.75 -12.21 7.33
N THR A 515 -19.18 -11.02 7.45
CA THR A 515 -17.80 -10.71 7.01
C THR A 515 -16.78 -11.55 7.77
N THR A 516 -16.82 -11.51 9.10
CA THR A 516 -15.86 -12.24 9.94
C THR A 516 -15.96 -13.75 9.76
N ARG A 517 -17.16 -14.29 9.58
CA ARG A 517 -17.36 -15.71 9.29
C ARG A 517 -16.69 -16.12 7.97
N LEU A 518 -16.90 -15.36 6.90
CA LEU A 518 -16.34 -15.66 5.58
C LEU A 518 -14.83 -15.54 5.56
N PHE A 519 -14.26 -14.45 6.11
CA PHE A 519 -12.83 -14.25 6.05
C PHE A 519 -12.07 -15.18 7.00
N ASN A 520 -12.61 -15.53 8.18
CA ASN A 520 -12.03 -16.56 9.03
C ASN A 520 -12.12 -17.97 8.42
N TRP A 521 -13.23 -18.29 7.72
CA TRP A 521 -13.32 -19.51 6.92
C TRP A 521 -12.28 -19.53 5.80
N ARG A 522 -12.14 -18.41 5.06
CA ARG A 522 -11.21 -18.28 3.95
C ARG A 522 -9.75 -18.60 4.33
N LYS A 523 -9.30 -18.20 5.53
CA LYS A 523 -7.93 -18.46 6.03
C LYS A 523 -7.50 -19.92 5.88
N THR A 524 -8.43 -20.86 5.94
CA THR A 524 -8.18 -22.30 5.93
C THR A 524 -8.52 -22.98 4.60
N LYS A 525 -8.66 -22.22 3.51
CA LYS A 525 -9.20 -22.73 2.25
C LYS A 525 -8.24 -22.54 1.07
N PRO A 526 -7.27 -23.46 0.89
CA PRO A 526 -6.33 -23.40 -0.24
C PRO A 526 -7.03 -23.33 -1.60
N VAL A 527 -8.20 -23.98 -1.75
CA VAL A 527 -9.00 -23.92 -2.99
C VAL A 527 -9.48 -22.50 -3.33
N ILE A 528 -9.70 -21.63 -2.34
CA ILE A 528 -9.98 -20.21 -2.57
C ILE A 528 -8.70 -19.46 -2.94
N HIS A 529 -7.59 -19.78 -2.29
CA HIS A 529 -6.32 -19.10 -2.50
C HIS A 529 -5.74 -19.39 -3.89
N ASN A 530 -5.63 -20.67 -4.24
CA ASN A 530 -4.86 -21.16 -5.38
C ASN A 530 -5.70 -21.92 -6.43
N GLY A 531 -6.98 -22.18 -6.14
CA GLY A 531 -7.84 -22.93 -7.03
C GLY A 531 -8.14 -22.21 -8.34
N ARG A 532 -8.51 -22.99 -9.34
CA ARG A 532 -9.00 -22.48 -10.64
C ARG A 532 -10.38 -21.84 -10.48
N THR A 533 -10.71 -20.94 -11.37
CA THR A 533 -12.06 -20.35 -11.45
C THR A 533 -12.80 -20.91 -12.65
N LEU A 534 -14.07 -21.33 -12.44
CA LEU A 534 -15.01 -21.56 -13.51
C LEU A 534 -16.22 -20.66 -13.24
N HIS A 535 -16.52 -19.73 -14.13
CA HIS A 535 -17.61 -18.79 -13.93
C HIS A 535 -18.64 -18.88 -15.06
N PHE A 536 -19.88 -18.53 -14.72
CA PHE A 536 -21.04 -18.63 -15.60
C PHE A 536 -21.56 -17.23 -15.93
N ILE A 537 -21.99 -17.03 -17.17
CA ILE A 537 -22.55 -15.75 -17.61
C ILE A 537 -23.71 -15.37 -16.71
N SER A 538 -23.69 -14.13 -16.21
CA SER A 538 -24.76 -13.56 -15.38
C SER A 538 -26.11 -13.61 -16.09
N ARG A 539 -27.16 -14.04 -15.40
CA ARG A 539 -28.55 -14.07 -15.87
C ARG A 539 -29.47 -13.52 -14.79
N ASP A 540 -30.45 -12.73 -15.17
CA ASP A 540 -31.49 -12.23 -14.24
C ASP A 540 -30.94 -11.58 -12.96
N ASN A 541 -29.85 -10.83 -13.09
CA ASN A 541 -29.13 -10.23 -11.96
C ASN A 541 -28.58 -11.25 -10.94
N THR A 542 -28.28 -12.48 -11.41
CA THR A 542 -27.54 -13.48 -10.63
C THR A 542 -26.16 -13.71 -11.24
N TYR A 543 -25.22 -14.16 -10.44
CA TYR A 543 -23.90 -14.55 -10.90
C TYR A 543 -23.44 -15.78 -10.14
N ALA A 544 -22.85 -16.75 -10.85
CA ALA A 544 -22.37 -18.00 -10.27
C ALA A 544 -20.97 -18.32 -10.76
N TYR A 545 -20.16 -18.88 -9.87
CA TYR A 545 -18.84 -19.39 -10.19
C TYR A 545 -18.39 -20.45 -9.21
N PHE A 546 -17.38 -21.22 -9.61
CA PHE A 546 -16.64 -22.14 -8.73
C PHE A 546 -15.22 -21.65 -8.53
N ARG A 547 -14.72 -21.85 -7.33
CA ARG A 547 -13.31 -22.01 -7.04
C ARG A 547 -13.06 -23.50 -6.82
N TYR A 548 -12.14 -24.10 -7.54
CA TYR A 548 -11.96 -25.56 -7.48
C TYR A 548 -10.52 -25.98 -7.77
N ASP A 549 -10.16 -27.09 -7.18
CA ASP A 549 -8.94 -27.83 -7.48
C ASP A 549 -9.28 -29.33 -7.67
N ASP A 550 -8.30 -30.20 -7.53
CA ASP A 550 -8.51 -31.62 -7.73
C ASP A 550 -9.24 -32.32 -6.56
N THR A 551 -9.27 -31.68 -5.38
CA THR A 551 -9.84 -32.26 -4.14
C THR A 551 -11.08 -31.55 -3.63
N ASP A 552 -11.17 -30.26 -3.85
CA ASP A 552 -12.23 -29.42 -3.29
C ASP A 552 -12.89 -28.55 -4.37
N ALA A 553 -14.13 -28.17 -4.15
CA ALA A 553 -14.81 -27.17 -4.94
C ALA A 553 -15.69 -26.27 -4.03
N VAL A 554 -15.65 -24.98 -4.26
CA VAL A 554 -16.53 -24.02 -3.61
C VAL A 554 -17.41 -23.37 -4.67
N PHE A 555 -18.69 -23.58 -4.56
CA PHE A 555 -19.71 -22.94 -5.39
C PHE A 555 -20.19 -21.65 -4.75
N VAL A 556 -20.20 -20.59 -5.51
CA VAL A 556 -20.74 -19.29 -5.09
C VAL A 556 -21.87 -18.90 -6.02
N PHE A 557 -23.04 -18.63 -5.43
CA PHE A 557 -24.20 -18.13 -6.16
C PHE A 557 -24.67 -16.81 -5.55
N ILE A 558 -24.59 -15.76 -6.33
CA ILE A 558 -25.03 -14.41 -5.97
C ILE A 558 -26.39 -14.15 -6.59
N ASN A 559 -27.40 -13.87 -5.78
CA ASN A 559 -28.69 -13.36 -6.21
C ASN A 559 -28.84 -11.89 -5.83
N ASN A 560 -28.53 -10.97 -6.73
CA ASN A 560 -28.70 -9.52 -6.52
C ASN A 560 -30.11 -9.02 -6.97
N SER A 561 -31.03 -9.92 -7.31
CA SER A 561 -32.40 -9.57 -7.72
C SER A 561 -33.32 -9.30 -6.53
N ARG A 562 -34.48 -8.71 -6.79
CA ARG A 562 -35.53 -8.43 -5.78
C ARG A 562 -36.37 -9.66 -5.38
N GLY A 563 -36.19 -10.77 -6.06
CA GLY A 563 -36.93 -12.01 -5.80
C GLY A 563 -36.00 -13.18 -5.51
N ALA A 564 -36.53 -14.21 -4.87
CA ALA A 564 -35.80 -15.47 -4.70
C ALA A 564 -35.56 -16.15 -6.06
N LYS A 565 -34.41 -16.77 -6.22
CA LYS A 565 -34.01 -17.51 -7.41
C LYS A 565 -33.75 -18.97 -7.08
N ARG A 566 -34.25 -19.86 -7.90
CA ARG A 566 -33.87 -21.28 -7.87
C ARG A 566 -32.48 -21.44 -8.50
N ILE A 567 -31.65 -22.30 -7.93
CA ILE A 567 -30.39 -22.68 -8.53
C ILE A 567 -30.64 -23.72 -9.62
N PRO A 568 -30.32 -23.42 -10.87
CA PRO A 568 -30.43 -24.39 -11.98
C PRO A 568 -29.20 -25.30 -11.99
N TRP A 569 -29.14 -26.28 -11.06
CA TRP A 569 -27.99 -27.17 -10.89
C TRP A 569 -27.58 -27.88 -12.18
N GLU A 570 -28.54 -28.13 -13.07
CA GLU A 570 -28.31 -28.69 -14.39
C GLU A 570 -27.33 -27.89 -15.25
N ASN A 571 -27.23 -26.58 -15.03
CA ASN A 571 -26.28 -25.71 -15.74
C ASN A 571 -24.86 -25.81 -15.20
N TYR A 572 -24.64 -26.39 -14.03
CA TYR A 572 -23.37 -26.44 -13.31
C TYR A 572 -22.76 -27.84 -13.29
N ALA A 573 -23.27 -28.75 -14.12
CA ALA A 573 -22.90 -30.18 -14.13
C ALA A 573 -21.42 -30.43 -14.43
N GLU A 574 -20.70 -29.50 -15.07
CA GLU A 574 -19.25 -29.61 -15.30
C GLU A 574 -18.46 -29.88 -14.01
N ILE A 575 -18.89 -29.29 -12.89
CA ILE A 575 -18.26 -29.51 -11.57
C ILE A 575 -19.14 -30.41 -10.71
N THR A 576 -20.47 -30.25 -10.76
CA THR A 576 -21.38 -30.93 -9.83
C THR A 576 -21.86 -32.30 -10.29
N GLY A 577 -21.50 -32.74 -11.51
CA GLY A 577 -22.05 -33.97 -12.10
C GLY A 577 -21.82 -35.26 -11.30
N SER A 578 -20.81 -35.29 -10.42
CA SER A 578 -20.54 -36.39 -9.50
C SER A 578 -20.83 -36.07 -8.03
N LEU A 579 -21.33 -34.86 -7.74
CA LEU A 579 -21.58 -34.37 -6.39
C LEU A 579 -23.08 -34.45 -6.06
N HIS A 580 -23.42 -34.82 -4.84
CA HIS A 580 -24.82 -34.95 -4.38
C HIS A 580 -25.19 -33.91 -3.34
N GLU A 581 -24.26 -33.58 -2.47
CA GLU A 581 -24.48 -32.63 -1.39
C GLU A 581 -23.19 -31.85 -1.06
N GLY A 582 -23.37 -30.67 -0.48
CA GLY A 582 -22.32 -29.82 0.04
C GLY A 582 -22.76 -29.15 1.33
N ARG A 583 -21.90 -28.31 1.89
CA ARG A 583 -22.18 -27.57 3.11
C ARG A 583 -22.17 -26.06 2.83
N ASP A 584 -23.26 -25.39 3.20
CA ASP A 584 -23.29 -23.91 3.17
C ASP A 584 -22.35 -23.34 4.24
N VAL A 585 -21.40 -22.55 3.82
CA VAL A 585 -20.41 -21.90 4.69
C VAL A 585 -21.05 -20.91 5.66
N LEU A 586 -22.10 -20.23 5.23
CA LEU A 586 -22.76 -19.18 5.99
C LEU A 586 -23.69 -19.72 7.07
N THR A 587 -24.43 -20.79 6.79
CA THR A 587 -25.41 -21.36 7.73
C THR A 587 -24.91 -22.64 8.39
N GLY A 588 -24.02 -23.36 7.74
CA GLY A 588 -23.57 -24.69 8.14
C GLY A 588 -24.51 -25.82 7.75
N GLU A 589 -25.60 -25.50 7.03
CA GLU A 589 -26.59 -26.46 6.58
C GLU A 589 -26.13 -27.28 5.38
N THR A 590 -26.68 -28.48 5.23
CA THR A 590 -26.44 -29.30 4.05
C THR A 590 -27.24 -28.76 2.86
N VAL A 591 -26.60 -28.64 1.73
CA VAL A 591 -27.16 -28.23 0.45
C VAL A 591 -27.16 -29.42 -0.49
N THR A 592 -28.35 -29.88 -0.89
CA THR A 592 -28.50 -31.00 -1.84
C THR A 592 -28.63 -30.50 -3.28
N ILE A 593 -28.02 -31.26 -4.19
CA ILE A 593 -28.11 -31.00 -5.64
C ILE A 593 -29.34 -31.73 -6.21
N ASP A 594 -30.51 -31.29 -5.81
CA ASP A 594 -31.80 -31.91 -6.18
C ASP A 594 -32.76 -30.98 -6.94
N GLY A 595 -32.28 -29.77 -7.23
CA GLY A 595 -33.07 -28.75 -7.95
C GLY A 595 -34.09 -27.99 -7.09
N THR A 596 -34.16 -28.20 -5.78
CA THR A 596 -35.06 -27.49 -4.88
C THR A 596 -34.45 -26.25 -4.24
N THR A 597 -33.13 -26.15 -4.22
CA THR A 597 -32.36 -25.05 -3.59
C THR A 597 -32.74 -23.69 -4.17
N LYS A 598 -33.14 -22.77 -3.27
CA LYS A 598 -33.46 -21.38 -3.61
C LYS A 598 -32.60 -20.42 -2.79
N VAL A 599 -32.15 -19.37 -3.44
CA VAL A 599 -31.43 -18.26 -2.79
C VAL A 599 -32.36 -17.06 -2.74
N GLY A 600 -32.59 -16.52 -1.54
CA GLY A 600 -33.46 -15.36 -1.31
C GLY A 600 -33.01 -14.12 -2.10
N ALA A 601 -33.89 -13.12 -2.13
CA ALA A 601 -33.59 -11.82 -2.75
C ALA A 601 -32.36 -11.17 -2.07
N ARG A 602 -31.44 -10.64 -2.84
CA ARG A 602 -30.20 -9.98 -2.36
C ARG A 602 -29.43 -10.83 -1.35
N ARG A 603 -29.22 -12.11 -1.70
CA ARG A 603 -28.50 -13.08 -0.88
C ARG A 603 -27.42 -13.78 -1.70
N SER A 604 -26.41 -14.24 -0.99
CA SER A 604 -25.39 -15.15 -1.51
C SER A 604 -25.52 -16.53 -0.86
N LEU A 605 -25.10 -17.54 -1.60
CA LEU A 605 -24.92 -18.90 -1.12
C LEU A 605 -23.48 -19.31 -1.43
N VAL A 606 -22.77 -19.85 -0.44
CA VAL A 606 -21.41 -20.36 -0.59
C VAL A 606 -21.37 -21.79 -0.13
N VAL A 607 -21.18 -22.73 -1.05
CA VAL A 607 -21.26 -24.18 -0.76
C VAL A 607 -19.90 -24.84 -0.97
N GLU A 608 -19.40 -25.48 0.06
CA GLU A 608 -18.22 -26.35 -0.01
C GLU A 608 -18.61 -27.76 -0.44
N PHE A 609 -17.90 -28.28 -1.43
CA PHE A 609 -18.00 -29.68 -1.86
C PHE A 609 -16.63 -30.34 -1.73
N LYS A 610 -16.63 -31.61 -1.35
CA LYS A 610 -15.49 -32.50 -1.48
C LYS A 610 -15.55 -33.18 -2.85
N ARG A 611 -14.47 -33.12 -3.61
CA ARG A 611 -14.29 -33.87 -4.85
C ARG A 611 -13.51 -35.15 -4.55
N TRP A 612 -13.98 -36.26 -5.08
CA TRP A 612 -13.39 -37.59 -4.88
C TRP A 612 -12.64 -38.05 -6.14
#